data_9ff048acb453c30e79abcba3a05868cf
#
_entry.id   9ff048acb453c30e79abcba3a05868cf
#
_cell.length_a   1.000
_cell.length_b   1.000
_cell.length_c   1.000
_cell.angle_alpha   90.00
_cell.angle_beta   90.00
_cell.angle_gamma   90.00
#
_symmetry.space_group_name_H-M   'P 1'
#
loop_
_entity.id
_entity.type
_entity.pdbx_description
1 polymer ?
#
loop_
_entity_poly.entity_id
_entity_poly.type
_entity_poly.pdbx_seq_one_letter_code
_entity_poly.pdbx_strand_id
1 'polypeptide(L)'
;MKQHNPLRAIGSVMVLMLLGKLLSLLANQVYLSYFGADNEQLNIFSWVLQIPNYLFQSLGTGLSSTVIPLYAALLARNQREEATRFGSNILCITSVGMVVLIGIGMALSPLLPRLTDFSDKGYAVKALMIMMPVMFFYAMTNIYQGILQSMDRHLSAALVNLPSGIVILLYIAFFADRFGVTGLLWTVVLGLFLQFAILPLPAHRAGFRFRPVLDLRDPQIRTVGRMMLPVVLGASAYQFNMFFNNTMMSAVEPESVTLFNFVQTLILSSVMTLVLAITSVKYPALTVCAARNDMMGFRKELSGTMGAMIYLLTPIAFGLVCLGHPLLELISLHGRVVPENIDTEAVFLTMYSLCIVFLGLKEIADRALYSLRITRVSAWVGVVIMAVNIFFGYILSRLTPLGAAGIPLGYSIGVIAGTCWLLCKLKKEILFFGGGLKATAVQSVIGSVVMSGAVAAAHRFLSGSFSSGSIFGRMILVFVPMVIGMAVYFTLTYFMKAQPIRTFLKRGEPA
;
A
#
# COMPACT_ATOMS: atom_id res chain seq x y z
N MET A 1 12.12 -24.91 -26.73
CA MET A 1 11.78 -23.95 -25.64
C MET A 1 12.76 -22.80 -25.75
N LYS A 2 12.30 -21.60 -26.17
CA LYS A 2 13.15 -20.40 -26.19
C LYS A 2 13.49 -20.03 -24.75
N GLN A 3 14.75 -20.05 -24.39
CA GLN A 3 15.27 -19.51 -23.13
C GLN A 3 14.88 -18.03 -23.06
N HIS A 4 13.76 -17.73 -22.40
CA HIS A 4 13.44 -16.35 -22.05
C HIS A 4 14.46 -15.91 -21.00
N ASN A 5 15.24 -14.90 -21.34
CA ASN A 5 16.20 -14.29 -20.42
C ASN A 5 15.43 -13.82 -19.15
N PRO A 6 15.64 -14.46 -18.00
CA PRO A 6 14.80 -14.23 -16.80
C PRO A 6 14.83 -12.77 -16.35
N LEU A 7 15.94 -12.06 -16.58
CA LEU A 7 16.07 -10.63 -16.27
C LEU A 7 15.14 -9.75 -17.13
N ARG A 8 14.93 -10.09 -18.40
CA ARG A 8 14.00 -9.34 -19.27
C ARG A 8 12.54 -9.57 -18.83
N ALA A 9 12.19 -10.80 -18.45
CA ALA A 9 10.85 -11.11 -17.98
C ALA A 9 10.54 -10.36 -16.66
N ILE A 10 11.46 -10.36 -15.71
CA ILE A 10 11.31 -9.62 -14.44
C ILE A 10 11.20 -8.12 -14.71
N GLY A 11 12.06 -7.56 -15.57
CA GLY A 11 12.01 -6.14 -15.94
C GLY A 11 10.67 -5.74 -16.56
N SER A 12 10.12 -6.56 -17.47
CA SER A 12 8.83 -6.28 -18.11
C SER A 12 7.66 -6.32 -17.11
N VAL A 13 7.67 -7.25 -16.15
CA VAL A 13 6.66 -7.32 -15.09
C VAL A 13 6.74 -6.09 -14.18
N MET A 14 7.95 -5.67 -13.78
CA MET A 14 8.14 -4.47 -12.97
C MET A 14 7.65 -3.20 -13.68
N VAL A 15 7.98 -3.03 -14.96
CA VAL A 15 7.51 -1.88 -15.76
C VAL A 15 5.99 -1.85 -15.84
N LEU A 16 5.33 -2.98 -16.09
CA LEU A 16 3.86 -3.04 -16.13
C LEU A 16 3.22 -2.73 -14.78
N MET A 17 3.79 -3.22 -13.69
CA MET A 17 3.31 -2.92 -12.33
C MET A 17 3.45 -1.43 -12.01
N LEU A 18 4.58 -0.81 -12.36
CA LEU A 18 4.82 0.62 -12.19
C LEU A 18 3.87 1.45 -13.05
N LEU A 19 3.69 1.09 -14.32
CA LEU A 19 2.74 1.76 -15.22
C LEU A 19 1.31 1.67 -14.68
N GLY A 20 0.89 0.50 -14.19
CA GLY A 20 -0.43 0.33 -13.56
C GLY A 20 -0.61 1.23 -12.33
N LYS A 21 0.42 1.36 -11.48
CA LYS A 21 0.39 2.26 -10.32
C LYS A 21 0.32 3.73 -10.71
N LEU A 22 1.15 4.15 -11.65
CA LEU A 22 1.13 5.52 -12.17
C LEU A 22 -0.22 5.85 -12.81
N LEU A 23 -0.78 4.92 -13.58
CA LEU A 23 -2.09 5.08 -14.20
C LEU A 23 -3.21 5.21 -13.17
N SER A 24 -3.16 4.42 -12.09
CA SER A 24 -4.13 4.53 -10.99
C SER A 24 -4.00 5.87 -10.24
N LEU A 25 -2.80 6.36 -9.99
CA LEU A 25 -2.56 7.66 -9.37
C LEU A 25 -3.05 8.81 -10.28
N LEU A 26 -2.76 8.72 -11.58
CA LEU A 26 -3.29 9.67 -12.57
C LEU A 26 -4.82 9.66 -12.61
N ALA A 27 -5.44 8.49 -12.62
CA ALA A 27 -6.89 8.38 -12.62
C ALA A 27 -7.50 9.02 -11.36
N ASN A 28 -6.90 8.79 -10.18
CA ASN A 28 -7.33 9.43 -8.93
C ASN A 28 -7.23 10.95 -9.02
N GLN A 29 -6.11 11.46 -9.54
CA GLN A 29 -5.90 12.90 -9.68
C GLN A 29 -6.86 13.52 -10.69
N VAL A 30 -7.11 12.84 -11.81
CA VAL A 30 -8.01 13.34 -12.86
C VAL A 30 -9.45 13.43 -12.36
N TYR A 31 -9.98 12.42 -11.67
CA TYR A 31 -11.36 12.54 -11.17
C TYR A 31 -11.46 13.58 -10.03
N LEU A 32 -10.44 13.71 -9.18
CA LEU A 32 -10.40 14.75 -8.15
C LEU A 32 -10.40 16.15 -8.79
N SER A 33 -9.56 16.38 -9.79
CA SER A 33 -9.48 17.66 -10.51
C SER A 33 -10.75 18.00 -11.28
N TYR A 34 -11.46 16.97 -11.78
CA TYR A 34 -12.66 17.14 -12.59
C TYR A 34 -13.90 17.46 -11.70
N PHE A 35 -14.12 16.67 -10.65
CA PHE A 35 -15.30 16.82 -9.81
C PHE A 35 -15.10 17.84 -8.66
N GLY A 36 -13.86 18.08 -8.23
CA GLY A 36 -13.51 18.92 -7.08
C GLY A 36 -13.59 18.19 -5.74
N ALA A 37 -12.77 18.59 -4.77
CA ALA A 37 -12.71 17.95 -3.45
C ALA A 37 -13.99 18.24 -2.62
N ASP A 38 -14.62 19.39 -2.83
CA ASP A 38 -15.83 19.82 -2.09
C ASP A 38 -17.10 19.09 -2.55
N ASN A 39 -17.00 18.24 -3.55
CA ASN A 39 -18.13 17.47 -4.06
C ASN A 39 -18.47 16.32 -3.11
N GLU A 40 -19.58 16.43 -2.39
CA GLU A 40 -20.02 15.42 -1.43
C GLU A 40 -20.18 14.02 -2.05
N GLN A 41 -20.70 13.93 -3.27
CA GLN A 41 -20.84 12.64 -3.96
C GLN A 41 -19.48 12.00 -4.24
N LEU A 42 -18.44 12.80 -4.54
CA LEU A 42 -17.08 12.30 -4.71
C LEU A 42 -16.48 11.82 -3.38
N ASN A 43 -16.75 12.50 -2.29
CA ASN A 43 -16.32 12.09 -0.96
C ASN A 43 -17.02 10.79 -0.51
N ILE A 44 -18.31 10.66 -0.79
CA ILE A 44 -19.05 9.39 -0.60
C ILE A 44 -18.45 8.29 -1.47
N PHE A 45 -18.17 8.57 -2.76
CA PHE A 45 -17.51 7.61 -3.66
C PHE A 45 -16.18 7.15 -3.09
N SER A 46 -15.32 8.06 -2.65
CA SER A 46 -13.99 7.76 -2.11
C SER A 46 -14.07 6.94 -0.82
N TRP A 47 -15.05 7.21 0.04
CA TRP A 47 -15.33 6.42 1.23
C TRP A 47 -15.80 5.01 0.88
N VAL A 48 -16.78 4.90 -0.01
CA VAL A 48 -17.39 3.62 -0.42
C VAL A 48 -16.41 2.73 -1.17
N LEU A 49 -15.53 3.31 -2.00
CA LEU A 49 -14.52 2.59 -2.78
C LEU A 49 -13.59 1.75 -1.88
N GLN A 50 -13.30 2.24 -0.69
CA GLN A 50 -12.38 1.57 0.22
C GLN A 50 -13.01 0.40 0.98
N ILE A 51 -14.34 0.41 1.22
CA ILE A 51 -15.01 -0.57 2.07
C ILE A 51 -14.90 -2.01 1.52
N PRO A 52 -15.29 -2.29 0.26
CA PRO A 52 -15.09 -3.61 -0.33
C PRO A 52 -13.61 -4.04 -0.36
N ASN A 53 -12.71 -3.09 -0.57
CA ASN A 53 -11.28 -3.34 -0.59
C ASN A 53 -10.78 -3.80 0.79
N TYR A 54 -11.12 -3.09 1.85
CA TYR A 54 -10.71 -3.47 3.22
C TYR A 54 -11.27 -4.85 3.63
N LEU A 55 -12.54 -5.11 3.33
CA LEU A 55 -13.16 -6.41 3.63
C LEU A 55 -12.48 -7.55 2.86
N PHE A 56 -12.17 -7.33 1.59
CA PHE A 56 -11.58 -8.36 0.75
C PHE A 56 -10.08 -8.56 0.98
N GLN A 57 -9.31 -7.52 1.26
CA GLN A 57 -7.85 -7.58 1.34
C GLN A 57 -7.33 -8.65 2.31
N SER A 58 -7.99 -8.81 3.46
CA SER A 58 -7.67 -9.87 4.43
C SER A 58 -7.87 -11.26 3.84
N LEU A 59 -8.99 -11.47 3.16
CA LEU A 59 -9.32 -12.72 2.48
C LEU A 59 -8.37 -13.00 1.31
N GLY A 60 -8.08 -11.97 0.51
CA GLY A 60 -7.15 -12.04 -0.61
C GLY A 60 -5.73 -12.43 -0.18
N THR A 61 -5.25 -11.88 0.94
CA THR A 61 -3.95 -12.27 1.53
C THR A 61 -3.97 -13.74 1.96
N GLY A 62 -5.04 -14.19 2.60
CA GLY A 62 -5.22 -15.59 3.00
C GLY A 62 -5.24 -16.54 1.80
N LEU A 63 -5.99 -16.19 0.75
CA LEU A 63 -6.06 -16.96 -0.49
C LEU A 63 -4.69 -17.05 -1.17
N SER A 64 -4.03 -15.92 -1.39
CA SER A 64 -2.74 -15.87 -2.08
C SER A 64 -1.66 -16.66 -1.34
N SER A 65 -1.60 -16.56 0.00
CA SER A 65 -0.58 -17.24 0.80
C SER A 65 -0.77 -18.76 0.91
N THR A 66 -1.97 -19.27 0.66
CA THR A 66 -2.30 -20.70 0.83
C THR A 66 -2.54 -21.42 -0.49
N VAL A 67 -3.27 -20.79 -1.41
CA VAL A 67 -3.66 -21.41 -2.69
C VAL A 67 -2.46 -21.51 -3.63
N ILE A 68 -1.67 -20.45 -3.78
CA ILE A 68 -0.55 -20.41 -4.72
C ILE A 68 0.49 -21.50 -4.44
N PRO A 69 1.00 -21.70 -3.20
CA PRO A 69 1.97 -22.74 -2.92
C PRO A 69 1.42 -24.17 -3.15
N LEU A 70 0.15 -24.41 -2.79
CA LEU A 70 -0.48 -25.73 -3.00
C LEU A 70 -0.67 -26.03 -4.47
N TYR A 71 -1.14 -25.07 -5.25
CA TYR A 71 -1.28 -25.22 -6.70
C TYR A 71 0.07 -25.46 -7.38
N ALA A 72 1.10 -24.70 -7.02
CA ALA A 72 2.46 -24.88 -7.52
C ALA A 72 3.05 -26.24 -7.14
N ALA A 73 2.79 -26.74 -5.92
CA ALA A 73 3.25 -28.06 -5.49
C ALA A 73 2.62 -29.19 -6.30
N LEU A 74 1.33 -29.10 -6.65
CA LEU A 74 0.66 -30.06 -7.52
C LEU A 74 1.26 -30.07 -8.93
N LEU A 75 1.53 -28.88 -9.49
CA LEU A 75 2.21 -28.77 -10.79
C LEU A 75 3.62 -29.36 -10.77
N ALA A 76 4.39 -29.12 -9.70
CA ALA A 76 5.74 -29.68 -9.54
C ALA A 76 5.77 -31.21 -9.47
N ARG A 77 4.67 -31.84 -9.00
CA ARG A 77 4.47 -33.27 -8.98
C ARG A 77 3.90 -33.82 -10.29
N ASN A 78 3.80 -33.05 -11.36
CA ASN A 78 3.14 -33.37 -12.61
C ASN A 78 1.66 -33.79 -12.51
N GLN A 79 0.97 -33.42 -11.42
CA GLN A 79 -0.43 -33.74 -11.16
C GLN A 79 -1.34 -32.62 -11.74
N ARG A 80 -1.26 -32.39 -13.05
CA ARG A 80 -1.96 -31.28 -13.71
C ARG A 80 -3.50 -31.38 -13.61
N GLU A 81 -4.06 -32.56 -13.63
CA GLU A 81 -5.51 -32.76 -13.51
C GLU A 81 -5.99 -32.41 -12.09
N GLU A 82 -5.26 -32.84 -11.07
CA GLU A 82 -5.54 -32.49 -9.67
C GLU A 82 -5.38 -31.00 -9.43
N ALA A 83 -4.33 -30.36 -9.97
CA ALA A 83 -4.16 -28.92 -9.90
C ALA A 83 -5.34 -28.17 -10.53
N THR A 84 -5.79 -28.63 -11.71
CA THR A 84 -6.95 -28.01 -12.39
C THR A 84 -8.24 -28.20 -11.59
N ARG A 85 -8.47 -29.40 -11.03
CA ARG A 85 -9.60 -29.69 -10.15
C ARG A 85 -9.57 -28.82 -8.89
N PHE A 86 -8.42 -28.77 -8.22
CA PHE A 86 -8.22 -27.92 -7.04
C PHE A 86 -8.46 -26.44 -7.34
N GLY A 87 -7.85 -25.88 -8.41
CA GLY A 87 -8.06 -24.48 -8.80
C GLY A 87 -9.51 -24.17 -9.15
N SER A 88 -10.19 -25.09 -9.84
CA SER A 88 -11.63 -24.93 -10.16
C SER A 88 -12.51 -24.99 -8.92
N ASN A 89 -12.22 -25.90 -7.99
CA ASN A 89 -12.93 -26.02 -6.72
C ASN A 89 -12.77 -24.75 -5.85
N ILE A 90 -11.55 -24.22 -5.73
CA ILE A 90 -11.30 -22.93 -5.04
C ILE A 90 -12.06 -21.79 -5.69
N LEU A 91 -12.07 -21.69 -7.02
CA LEU A 91 -12.85 -20.68 -7.75
C LEU A 91 -14.34 -20.79 -7.42
N CYS A 92 -14.92 -21.98 -7.45
CA CYS A 92 -16.34 -22.20 -7.15
C CYS A 92 -16.66 -21.90 -5.69
N ILE A 93 -15.89 -22.41 -4.73
CA ILE A 93 -16.10 -22.13 -3.29
C ILE A 93 -15.98 -20.65 -2.99
N THR A 94 -14.95 -19.99 -3.51
CA THR A 94 -14.75 -18.55 -3.33
C THR A 94 -15.88 -17.76 -4.00
N SER A 95 -16.36 -18.16 -5.18
CA SER A 95 -17.50 -17.51 -5.83
C SER A 95 -18.75 -17.55 -4.96
N VAL A 96 -19.10 -18.72 -4.42
CA VAL A 96 -20.25 -18.87 -3.51
C VAL A 96 -20.04 -18.04 -2.23
N GLY A 97 -18.86 -18.12 -1.63
CA GLY A 97 -18.51 -17.33 -0.45
C GLY A 97 -18.63 -15.83 -0.68
N MET A 98 -18.15 -15.33 -1.85
CA MET A 98 -18.26 -13.90 -2.19
C MET A 98 -19.70 -13.48 -2.43
N VAL A 99 -20.53 -14.29 -3.09
CA VAL A 99 -21.96 -13.98 -3.27
C VAL A 99 -22.65 -13.83 -1.90
N VAL A 100 -22.35 -14.72 -0.95
CA VAL A 100 -22.91 -14.63 0.42
C VAL A 100 -22.40 -13.37 1.14
N LEU A 101 -21.09 -13.07 1.06
CA LEU A 101 -20.52 -11.88 1.68
C LEU A 101 -21.06 -10.58 1.05
N ILE A 102 -21.26 -10.55 -0.26
CA ILE A 102 -21.89 -9.42 -0.96
C ILE A 102 -23.33 -9.24 -0.47
N GLY A 103 -24.10 -10.33 -0.35
CA GLY A 103 -25.47 -10.28 0.19
C GLY A 103 -25.51 -9.72 1.61
N ILE A 104 -24.60 -10.16 2.49
CA ILE A 104 -24.44 -9.61 3.85
C ILE A 104 -24.06 -8.13 3.79
N GLY A 105 -23.08 -7.76 2.96
CA GLY A 105 -22.64 -6.37 2.79
C GLY A 105 -23.75 -5.45 2.28
N MET A 106 -24.56 -5.92 1.32
CA MET A 106 -25.74 -5.21 0.85
C MET A 106 -26.81 -5.05 1.93
N ALA A 107 -27.05 -6.08 2.73
CA ALA A 107 -27.98 -6.02 3.85
C ALA A 107 -27.52 -5.06 4.96
N LEU A 108 -26.20 -4.94 5.18
CA LEU A 108 -25.60 -4.02 6.14
C LEU A 108 -25.42 -2.60 5.60
N SER A 109 -25.53 -2.39 4.28
CA SER A 109 -25.30 -1.10 3.65
C SER A 109 -26.13 0.06 4.21
N PRO A 110 -27.37 -0.11 4.71
CA PRO A 110 -28.11 0.98 5.34
C PRO A 110 -27.59 1.40 6.72
N LEU A 111 -26.77 0.54 7.37
CA LEU A 111 -26.24 0.82 8.71
C LEU A 111 -24.94 1.63 8.66
N LEU A 112 -24.07 1.37 7.67
CA LEU A 112 -22.74 1.98 7.57
C LEU A 112 -22.77 3.51 7.44
N PRO A 113 -23.63 4.14 6.60
CA PRO A 113 -23.70 5.60 6.52
C PRO A 113 -24.21 6.29 7.78
N ARG A 114 -24.75 5.55 8.76
CA ARG A 114 -25.10 6.12 10.07
C ARG A 114 -23.88 6.47 10.90
N LEU A 115 -22.72 5.90 10.57
CA LEU A 115 -21.44 6.17 11.23
C LEU A 115 -20.70 7.38 10.61
N THR A 116 -21.27 8.00 9.59
CA THR A 116 -20.70 9.12 8.84
C THR A 116 -21.57 10.36 9.00
N ASP A 117 -21.01 11.53 8.73
CA ASP A 117 -21.73 12.81 8.74
C ASP A 117 -22.09 13.31 7.33
N PHE A 118 -22.11 12.41 6.33
CA PHE A 118 -22.62 12.77 5.00
C PHE A 118 -24.09 13.20 5.03
N SER A 119 -24.42 14.26 4.29
CA SER A 119 -25.77 14.78 4.21
C SER A 119 -26.67 13.83 3.41
N ASP A 120 -26.19 13.32 2.26
CA ASP A 120 -26.95 12.37 1.43
C ASP A 120 -26.63 10.91 1.78
N LYS A 121 -27.18 10.46 2.93
CA LYS A 121 -27.08 9.05 3.34
C LYS A 121 -27.76 8.08 2.39
N GLY A 122 -28.79 8.54 1.65
CA GLY A 122 -29.48 7.75 0.65
C GLY A 122 -28.56 7.43 -0.53
N TYR A 123 -27.81 8.39 -1.00
CA TYR A 123 -26.79 8.20 -2.03
C TYR A 123 -25.67 7.28 -1.54
N ALA A 124 -25.20 7.45 -0.30
CA ALA A 124 -24.18 6.59 0.28
C ALA A 124 -24.60 5.11 0.34
N VAL A 125 -25.85 4.81 0.70
CA VAL A 125 -26.40 3.44 0.65
C VAL A 125 -26.42 2.90 -0.77
N LYS A 126 -26.92 3.67 -1.75
CA LYS A 126 -26.92 3.27 -3.16
C LYS A 126 -25.51 3.02 -3.69
N ALA A 127 -24.57 3.90 -3.37
CA ALA A 127 -23.18 3.77 -3.76
C ALA A 127 -22.53 2.50 -3.17
N LEU A 128 -22.80 2.18 -1.90
CA LEU A 128 -22.36 0.93 -1.27
C LEU A 128 -22.93 -0.29 -2.00
N MET A 129 -24.23 -0.31 -2.30
CA MET A 129 -24.86 -1.42 -3.01
C MET A 129 -24.25 -1.64 -4.40
N ILE A 130 -23.92 -0.55 -5.13
CA ILE A 130 -23.26 -0.62 -6.45
C ILE A 130 -21.84 -1.19 -6.32
N MET A 131 -21.12 -0.83 -5.24
CA MET A 131 -19.71 -1.21 -5.07
C MET A 131 -19.51 -2.59 -4.43
N MET A 132 -20.49 -3.16 -3.70
CA MET A 132 -20.32 -4.47 -3.06
C MET A 132 -19.94 -5.60 -4.04
N PRO A 133 -20.49 -5.71 -5.28
CA PRO A 133 -20.08 -6.73 -6.25
C PRO A 133 -18.61 -6.69 -6.65
N VAL A 134 -17.91 -5.59 -6.41
CA VAL A 134 -16.46 -5.44 -6.65
C VAL A 134 -15.66 -6.50 -5.91
N MET A 135 -16.10 -6.94 -4.72
CA MET A 135 -15.44 -8.00 -3.95
C MET A 135 -15.34 -9.32 -4.73
N PHE A 136 -16.34 -9.65 -5.51
CA PHE A 136 -16.33 -10.84 -6.37
C PHE A 136 -15.22 -10.75 -7.42
N PHE A 137 -15.13 -9.63 -8.12
CA PHE A 137 -14.10 -9.44 -9.15
C PHE A 137 -12.70 -9.42 -8.55
N TYR A 138 -12.48 -8.79 -7.39
CA TYR A 138 -11.21 -8.86 -6.68
C TYR A 138 -10.82 -10.29 -6.34
N ALA A 139 -11.75 -11.08 -5.79
CA ALA A 139 -11.49 -12.47 -5.42
C ALA A 139 -11.10 -13.33 -6.62
N MET A 140 -11.88 -13.26 -7.69
CA MET A 140 -11.62 -14.03 -8.90
C MET A 140 -10.31 -13.63 -9.56
N THR A 141 -10.03 -12.33 -9.64
CA THR A 141 -8.78 -11.79 -10.17
C THR A 141 -7.58 -12.31 -9.39
N ASN A 142 -7.61 -12.28 -8.05
CA ASN A 142 -6.51 -12.77 -7.21
C ASN A 142 -6.23 -14.27 -7.41
N ILE A 143 -7.27 -15.11 -7.50
CA ILE A 143 -7.10 -16.56 -7.71
C ILE A 143 -6.51 -16.82 -9.09
N TYR A 144 -7.06 -16.22 -10.16
CA TYR A 144 -6.53 -16.38 -11.51
C TYR A 144 -5.09 -15.88 -11.64
N GLN A 145 -4.76 -14.75 -10.99
CA GLN A 145 -3.37 -14.26 -10.93
C GLN A 145 -2.46 -15.29 -10.25
N GLY A 146 -2.88 -15.89 -9.15
CA GLY A 146 -2.14 -16.92 -8.43
C GLY A 146 -1.91 -18.16 -9.29
N ILE A 147 -2.93 -18.63 -10.01
CA ILE A 147 -2.83 -19.75 -10.96
C ILE A 147 -1.84 -19.42 -12.08
N LEU A 148 -1.93 -18.24 -12.69
CA LEU A 148 -1.02 -17.81 -13.77
C LEU A 148 0.43 -17.66 -13.28
N GLN A 149 0.64 -17.11 -12.09
CA GLN A 149 1.97 -17.00 -11.47
C GLN A 149 2.57 -18.38 -11.20
N SER A 150 1.77 -19.34 -10.71
CA SER A 150 2.18 -20.73 -10.51
C SER A 150 2.53 -21.48 -11.82
N MET A 151 2.06 -20.97 -12.97
CA MET A 151 2.34 -21.47 -14.31
C MET A 151 3.44 -20.66 -15.04
N ASP A 152 4.22 -19.85 -14.31
CA ASP A 152 5.26 -18.95 -14.85
C ASP A 152 4.75 -17.91 -15.87
N ARG A 153 3.45 -17.57 -15.82
CA ARG A 153 2.82 -16.56 -16.68
C ARG A 153 2.72 -15.18 -15.99
N HIS A 154 3.82 -14.73 -15.41
CA HIS A 154 3.89 -13.51 -14.62
C HIS A 154 3.49 -12.23 -15.39
N LEU A 155 3.80 -12.16 -16.70
CA LEU A 155 3.44 -11.01 -17.54
C LEU A 155 1.92 -10.89 -17.69
N SER A 156 1.23 -12.01 -17.95
CA SER A 156 -0.23 -12.02 -18.06
C SER A 156 -0.91 -11.63 -16.74
N ALA A 157 -0.32 -12.05 -15.62
CA ALA A 157 -0.79 -11.67 -14.29
C ALA A 157 -0.58 -10.17 -14.00
N ALA A 158 0.47 -9.54 -14.53
CA ALA A 158 0.78 -8.13 -14.32
C ALA A 158 -0.10 -7.18 -15.15
N LEU A 159 -0.58 -7.62 -16.33
CA LEU A 159 -1.46 -6.83 -17.22
C LEU A 159 -2.77 -6.40 -16.56
N VAL A 160 -3.20 -7.11 -15.53
CA VAL A 160 -4.44 -6.84 -14.78
C VAL A 160 -4.47 -5.42 -14.18
N ASN A 161 -3.33 -4.83 -13.88
CA ASN A 161 -3.27 -3.52 -13.22
C ASN A 161 -3.61 -2.34 -14.16
N LEU A 162 -3.76 -2.56 -15.47
CA LEU A 162 -3.97 -1.48 -16.44
C LEU A 162 -5.45 -1.12 -16.69
N PRO A 163 -6.40 -2.08 -16.82
CA PRO A 163 -7.75 -1.78 -17.32
C PRO A 163 -8.53 -0.77 -16.49
N SER A 164 -8.49 -0.86 -15.15
CA SER A 164 -9.28 0.04 -14.30
C SER A 164 -8.88 1.50 -14.45
N GLY A 165 -7.57 1.80 -14.47
CA GLY A 165 -7.10 3.17 -14.66
C GLY A 165 -7.47 3.72 -16.04
N ILE A 166 -7.32 2.90 -17.09
CA ILE A 166 -7.68 3.30 -18.46
C ILE A 166 -9.19 3.61 -18.56
N VAL A 167 -10.04 2.75 -18.03
CA VAL A 167 -11.50 2.92 -18.11
C VAL A 167 -11.95 4.15 -17.34
N ILE A 168 -11.36 4.44 -16.18
CA ILE A 168 -11.65 5.66 -15.42
C ILE A 168 -11.25 6.91 -16.21
N LEU A 169 -10.07 6.94 -16.82
CA LEU A 169 -9.63 8.08 -17.62
C LEU A 169 -10.53 8.30 -18.85
N LEU A 170 -10.92 7.23 -19.55
CA LEU A 170 -11.85 7.30 -20.67
C LEU A 170 -13.24 7.78 -20.22
N TYR A 171 -13.70 7.32 -19.06
CA TYR A 171 -14.95 7.78 -18.48
C TYR A 171 -14.95 9.29 -18.24
N ILE A 172 -13.89 9.79 -17.59
CA ILE A 172 -13.78 11.23 -17.30
C ILE A 172 -13.72 12.05 -18.59
N ALA A 173 -12.99 11.55 -19.60
CA ALA A 173 -12.83 12.27 -20.87
C ALA A 173 -14.12 12.36 -21.71
N PHE A 174 -15.00 11.35 -21.65
CA PHE A 174 -16.12 11.25 -22.61
C PHE A 174 -17.51 11.19 -21.97
N PHE A 175 -17.65 10.80 -20.70
CA PHE A 175 -18.93 10.47 -20.10
C PHE A 175 -19.22 11.18 -18.78
N ALA A 176 -18.23 11.82 -18.16
CA ALA A 176 -18.37 12.40 -16.83
C ALA A 176 -19.41 13.52 -16.78
N ASP A 177 -19.51 14.37 -17.80
CA ASP A 177 -20.51 15.45 -17.90
C ASP A 177 -21.95 14.91 -17.85
N ARG A 178 -22.17 13.72 -18.43
CA ARG A 178 -23.51 13.16 -18.55
C ARG A 178 -23.94 12.35 -17.33
N PHE A 179 -23.03 11.60 -16.72
CA PHE A 179 -23.37 10.61 -15.70
C PHE A 179 -22.80 10.95 -14.30
N GLY A 180 -21.98 11.97 -14.17
CA GLY A 180 -21.44 12.48 -12.89
C GLY A 180 -20.71 11.40 -12.08
N VAL A 181 -20.71 11.55 -10.76
CA VAL A 181 -20.03 10.61 -9.85
C VAL A 181 -20.71 9.23 -9.81
N THR A 182 -22.00 9.16 -10.05
CA THR A 182 -22.72 7.87 -10.14
C THR A 182 -22.19 7.00 -11.29
N GLY A 183 -21.90 7.61 -12.44
CA GLY A 183 -21.26 6.90 -13.54
C GLY A 183 -19.83 6.45 -13.22
N LEU A 184 -19.10 7.21 -12.38
CA LEU A 184 -17.76 6.81 -11.90
C LEU A 184 -17.84 5.52 -11.06
N LEU A 185 -18.86 5.35 -10.20
CA LEU A 185 -19.10 4.10 -9.45
C LEU A 185 -19.20 2.90 -10.41
N TRP A 186 -20.05 2.98 -11.41
CA TRP A 186 -20.21 1.92 -12.42
C TRP A 186 -18.94 1.70 -13.24
N THR A 187 -18.19 2.75 -13.50
CA THR A 187 -16.91 2.69 -14.22
C THR A 187 -15.87 1.88 -13.44
N VAL A 188 -15.80 2.05 -12.11
CA VAL A 188 -14.93 1.23 -11.26
C VAL A 188 -15.34 -0.24 -11.29
N VAL A 189 -16.65 -0.53 -11.19
CA VAL A 189 -17.17 -1.91 -11.29
C VAL A 189 -16.80 -2.53 -12.63
N LEU A 190 -16.97 -1.78 -13.74
CA LEU A 190 -16.60 -2.20 -15.08
C LEU A 190 -15.09 -2.43 -15.22
N GLY A 191 -14.27 -1.52 -14.66
CA GLY A 191 -12.81 -1.64 -14.68
C GLY A 191 -12.32 -2.93 -13.99
N LEU A 192 -12.90 -3.27 -12.85
CA LEU A 192 -12.58 -4.50 -12.10
C LEU A 192 -13.15 -5.76 -12.77
N PHE A 193 -14.33 -5.66 -13.37
CA PHE A 193 -14.85 -6.72 -14.24
C PHE A 193 -13.89 -7.01 -15.40
N LEU A 194 -13.39 -5.98 -16.09
CA LEU A 194 -12.42 -6.13 -17.18
C LEU A 194 -11.10 -6.72 -16.69
N GLN A 195 -10.61 -6.33 -15.50
CA GLN A 195 -9.44 -6.95 -14.88
C GLN A 195 -9.61 -8.46 -14.72
N PHE A 196 -10.80 -8.88 -14.27
CA PHE A 196 -11.13 -10.29 -14.17
C PHE A 196 -11.26 -10.94 -15.54
N ALA A 197 -12.00 -10.32 -16.47
CA ALA A 197 -12.35 -10.90 -17.77
C ALA A 197 -11.16 -11.20 -18.69
N ILE A 198 -10.05 -10.48 -18.52
CA ILE A 198 -8.83 -10.73 -19.31
C ILE A 198 -8.02 -11.95 -18.87
N LEU A 199 -8.24 -12.49 -17.67
CA LEU A 199 -7.40 -13.55 -17.07
C LEU A 199 -7.77 -14.99 -17.50
N PRO A 200 -9.04 -15.37 -17.67
CA PRO A 200 -9.41 -16.72 -18.04
C PRO A 200 -8.77 -17.18 -19.35
N LEU A 201 -8.63 -16.29 -20.34
CA LEU A 201 -8.04 -16.62 -21.64
C LEU A 201 -6.55 -17.00 -21.55
N PRO A 202 -5.66 -16.23 -20.95
CA PRO A 202 -4.27 -16.65 -20.70
C PRO A 202 -4.18 -17.92 -19.84
N ALA A 203 -5.04 -18.07 -18.83
CA ALA A 203 -5.06 -19.26 -17.98
C ALA A 203 -5.43 -20.50 -18.79
N HIS A 204 -6.43 -20.41 -19.64
CA HIS A 204 -6.82 -21.49 -20.55
C HIS A 204 -5.68 -21.86 -21.52
N ARG A 205 -5.01 -20.87 -22.11
CA ARG A 205 -3.86 -21.07 -23.01
C ARG A 205 -2.65 -21.67 -22.28
N ALA A 206 -2.52 -21.44 -20.98
CA ALA A 206 -1.50 -22.04 -20.13
C ALA A 206 -1.82 -23.49 -19.72
N GLY A 207 -3.05 -23.96 -20.01
CA GLY A 207 -3.49 -25.33 -19.73
C GLY A 207 -4.46 -25.47 -18.55
N PHE A 208 -4.86 -24.36 -17.90
CA PHE A 208 -5.91 -24.39 -16.89
C PHE A 208 -7.29 -24.40 -17.57
N ARG A 209 -8.01 -25.50 -17.45
CA ARG A 209 -9.38 -25.64 -17.97
C ARG A 209 -10.34 -25.63 -16.80
N PHE A 210 -11.04 -24.53 -16.61
CA PHE A 210 -12.05 -24.42 -15.56
C PHE A 210 -13.12 -25.52 -15.76
N ARG A 211 -13.37 -26.29 -14.69
CA ARG A 211 -14.45 -27.27 -14.59
C ARG A 211 -15.24 -26.98 -13.32
N PRO A 212 -16.53 -26.68 -13.39
CA PRO A 212 -17.32 -26.37 -12.21
C PRO A 212 -17.32 -27.57 -11.25
N VAL A 213 -16.64 -27.44 -10.13
CA VAL A 213 -16.58 -28.43 -9.06
C VAL A 213 -16.77 -27.69 -7.75
N LEU A 214 -17.70 -28.17 -6.91
CA LEU A 214 -17.97 -27.64 -5.59
C LEU A 214 -17.87 -28.80 -4.57
N ASP A 215 -16.65 -29.05 -4.10
CA ASP A 215 -16.38 -30.12 -3.13
C ASP A 215 -15.72 -29.57 -1.86
N LEU A 216 -16.53 -29.31 -0.85
CA LEU A 216 -16.07 -28.83 0.48
C LEU A 216 -15.39 -29.94 1.30
N ARG A 217 -15.53 -31.20 0.89
CA ARG A 217 -14.93 -32.34 1.61
C ARG A 217 -13.52 -32.69 1.14
N ASP A 218 -13.06 -32.07 0.06
CA ASP A 218 -11.73 -32.22 -0.48
C ASP A 218 -10.68 -31.94 0.63
N PRO A 219 -9.74 -32.87 0.91
CA PRO A 219 -8.71 -32.67 1.92
C PRO A 219 -7.83 -31.43 1.68
N GLN A 220 -7.60 -31.07 0.43
CA GLN A 220 -6.81 -29.88 0.06
C GLN A 220 -7.57 -28.61 0.44
N ILE A 221 -8.88 -28.55 0.23
CA ILE A 221 -9.74 -27.43 0.64
C ILE A 221 -9.75 -27.25 2.14
N ARG A 222 -9.86 -28.34 2.92
CA ARG A 222 -9.76 -28.28 4.38
C ARG A 222 -8.40 -27.73 4.84
N THR A 223 -7.34 -28.14 4.16
CA THR A 223 -5.98 -27.64 4.43
C THR A 223 -5.90 -26.13 4.17
N VAL A 224 -6.41 -25.65 3.02
CA VAL A 224 -6.51 -24.22 2.71
C VAL A 224 -7.26 -23.47 3.81
N GLY A 225 -8.47 -23.92 4.16
CA GLY A 225 -9.28 -23.25 5.18
C GLY A 225 -8.59 -23.15 6.55
N ARG A 226 -7.90 -24.24 6.96
CA ARG A 226 -7.16 -24.24 8.24
C ARG A 226 -5.92 -23.34 8.21
N MET A 227 -5.22 -23.27 7.08
CA MET A 227 -4.06 -22.40 6.91
C MET A 227 -4.45 -20.92 6.71
N MET A 228 -5.55 -20.68 6.03
CA MET A 228 -6.04 -19.34 5.68
C MET A 228 -6.56 -18.58 6.91
N LEU A 229 -7.26 -19.26 7.83
CA LEU A 229 -7.91 -18.61 8.97
C LEU A 229 -6.95 -17.77 9.84
N PRO A 230 -5.79 -18.28 10.29
CA PRO A 230 -4.84 -17.46 11.06
C PRO A 230 -4.27 -16.28 10.26
N VAL A 231 -4.07 -16.45 8.94
CA VAL A 231 -3.56 -15.39 8.05
C VAL A 231 -4.59 -14.28 7.89
N VAL A 232 -5.86 -14.65 7.67
CA VAL A 232 -6.97 -13.69 7.58
C VAL A 232 -7.14 -12.92 8.88
N LEU A 233 -7.12 -13.59 10.02
CA LEU A 233 -7.23 -12.94 11.34
C LEU A 233 -6.08 -11.95 11.57
N GLY A 234 -4.85 -12.33 11.23
CA GLY A 234 -3.69 -11.44 11.34
C GLY A 234 -3.77 -10.22 10.41
N ALA A 235 -4.22 -10.41 9.17
CA ALA A 235 -4.38 -9.33 8.21
C ALA A 235 -5.57 -8.41 8.53
N SER A 236 -6.61 -8.94 9.19
CA SER A 236 -7.83 -8.20 9.51
C SER A 236 -7.58 -7.01 10.43
N ALA A 237 -6.65 -7.10 11.37
CA ALA A 237 -6.33 -5.99 12.27
C ALA A 237 -5.91 -4.73 11.51
N TYR A 238 -5.06 -4.88 10.49
CA TYR A 238 -4.66 -3.77 9.63
C TYR A 238 -5.83 -3.21 8.82
N GLN A 239 -6.69 -4.06 8.27
CA GLN A 239 -7.84 -3.64 7.48
C GLN A 239 -8.90 -2.93 8.32
N PHE A 240 -9.15 -3.41 9.54
CA PHE A 240 -10.01 -2.73 10.50
C PHE A 240 -9.47 -1.35 10.87
N ASN A 241 -8.16 -1.23 11.02
CA ASN A 241 -7.51 0.05 11.27
C ASN A 241 -7.76 1.05 10.12
N MET A 242 -7.60 0.60 8.88
CA MET A 242 -7.85 1.43 7.69
C MET A 242 -9.33 1.79 7.54
N PHE A 243 -10.22 0.83 7.77
CA PHE A 243 -11.67 1.05 7.77
C PHE A 243 -12.06 2.10 8.83
N PHE A 244 -11.51 1.97 10.05
CA PHE A 244 -11.76 2.93 11.12
C PHE A 244 -11.31 4.34 10.72
N ASN A 245 -10.09 4.51 10.21
CA ASN A 245 -9.58 5.81 9.80
C ASN A 245 -10.44 6.46 8.72
N ASN A 246 -10.85 5.69 7.70
CA ASN A 246 -11.69 6.19 6.62
C ASN A 246 -13.09 6.59 7.11
N THR A 247 -13.69 5.77 7.98
CA THR A 247 -15.01 6.07 8.55
C THR A 247 -14.93 7.21 9.57
N MET A 248 -13.86 7.28 10.36
CA MET A 248 -13.63 8.39 11.29
C MET A 248 -13.44 9.72 10.55
N MET A 249 -12.72 9.72 9.42
CA MET A 249 -12.57 10.89 8.56
C MET A 249 -13.94 11.35 8.05
N SER A 250 -14.78 10.46 7.55
CA SER A 250 -16.12 10.80 7.07
C SER A 250 -17.08 11.25 8.16
N ALA A 251 -16.76 10.98 9.43
CA ALA A 251 -17.54 11.42 10.58
C ALA A 251 -17.02 12.71 11.23
N VAL A 252 -15.80 13.15 10.92
CA VAL A 252 -15.19 14.38 11.45
C VAL A 252 -15.25 15.49 10.41
N GLU A 253 -14.88 15.17 9.17
CA GLU A 253 -14.78 16.12 8.08
C GLU A 253 -15.09 15.40 6.73
N PRO A 254 -16.39 15.24 6.42
CA PRO A 254 -16.83 14.50 5.23
C PRO A 254 -16.24 15.05 3.92
N GLU A 255 -15.99 16.34 3.85
CA GLU A 255 -15.46 17.04 2.67
C GLU A 255 -13.99 16.68 2.38
N SER A 256 -13.25 16.23 3.37
CA SER A 256 -11.83 15.90 3.26
C SER A 256 -11.56 14.40 3.00
N VAL A 257 -12.57 13.55 2.87
CA VAL A 257 -12.40 12.10 2.69
C VAL A 257 -11.58 11.77 1.43
N THR A 258 -11.84 12.44 0.33
CA THR A 258 -11.12 12.22 -0.93
C THR A 258 -9.66 12.63 -0.82
N LEU A 259 -9.39 13.82 -0.24
CA LEU A 259 -8.04 14.32 0.01
C LEU A 259 -7.26 13.39 0.93
N PHE A 260 -7.89 12.94 2.02
CA PHE A 260 -7.32 11.98 2.95
C PHE A 260 -6.92 10.66 2.29
N ASN A 261 -7.83 10.06 1.50
CA ASN A 261 -7.56 8.81 0.80
C ASN A 261 -6.47 8.98 -0.27
N PHE A 262 -6.41 10.12 -0.93
CA PHE A 262 -5.35 10.44 -1.89
C PHE A 262 -3.98 10.49 -1.21
N VAL A 263 -3.83 11.26 -0.13
CA VAL A 263 -2.59 11.38 0.63
C VAL A 263 -2.17 10.03 1.24
N GLN A 264 -3.12 9.28 1.80
CA GLN A 264 -2.86 7.95 2.35
C GLN A 264 -2.31 7.01 1.26
N THR A 265 -2.92 7.01 0.08
CA THR A 265 -2.48 6.19 -1.05
C THR A 265 -1.10 6.64 -1.55
N LEU A 266 -0.87 7.95 -1.66
CA LEU A 266 0.41 8.51 -2.09
C LEU A 266 1.56 8.03 -1.18
N ILE A 267 1.42 8.18 0.12
CA ILE A 267 2.47 7.78 1.09
C ILE A 267 2.61 6.27 1.17
N LEU A 268 1.52 5.57 1.50
CA LEU A 268 1.60 4.14 1.77
C LEU A 268 2.04 3.37 0.52
N SER A 269 1.55 3.71 -0.67
CA SER A 269 1.95 2.98 -1.86
C SER A 269 3.38 3.32 -2.31
N SER A 270 3.82 4.57 -2.21
CA SER A 270 5.16 5.00 -2.64
C SER A 270 6.25 4.53 -1.68
N VAL A 271 6.07 4.78 -0.39
CA VAL A 271 7.03 4.40 0.65
C VAL A 271 7.11 2.88 0.80
N MET A 272 5.96 2.19 0.83
CA MET A 272 5.96 0.73 0.96
C MET A 272 6.56 0.03 -0.25
N THR A 273 6.48 0.61 -1.45
CA THR A 273 7.17 0.05 -2.62
C THR A 273 8.68 0.06 -2.42
N LEU A 274 9.27 1.15 -1.91
CA LEU A 274 10.69 1.22 -1.60
C LEU A 274 11.08 0.25 -0.47
N VAL A 275 10.30 0.22 0.60
CA VAL A 275 10.50 -0.68 1.74
C VAL A 275 10.47 -2.14 1.29
N LEU A 276 9.49 -2.53 0.49
CA LEU A 276 9.37 -3.90 -0.06
C LEU A 276 10.51 -4.24 -1.02
N ALA A 277 11.00 -3.30 -1.81
CA ALA A 277 12.16 -3.52 -2.67
C ALA A 277 13.41 -3.87 -1.85
N ILE A 278 13.68 -3.14 -0.77
CA ILE A 278 14.81 -3.42 0.12
C ILE A 278 14.61 -4.75 0.87
N THR A 279 13.43 -4.99 1.40
CA THR A 279 13.14 -6.21 2.16
C THR A 279 13.19 -7.47 1.29
N SER A 280 12.72 -7.41 0.04
CA SER A 280 12.76 -8.56 -0.88
C SER A 280 14.17 -9.04 -1.19
N VAL A 281 15.15 -8.12 -1.23
CA VAL A 281 16.56 -8.45 -1.43
C VAL A 281 17.21 -9.01 -0.16
N LYS A 282 16.82 -8.51 1.01
CA LYS A 282 17.46 -8.83 2.30
C LYS A 282 16.81 -10.00 3.06
N TYR A 283 15.54 -10.25 2.83
CA TYR A 283 14.80 -11.32 3.50
C TYR A 283 15.38 -12.73 3.28
N PRO A 284 15.80 -13.12 2.05
CA PRO A 284 16.45 -14.43 1.85
C PRO A 284 17.71 -14.63 2.67
N ALA A 285 18.56 -13.59 2.82
CA ALA A 285 19.77 -13.66 3.64
C ALA A 285 19.45 -13.90 5.11
N LEU A 286 18.44 -13.20 5.66
CA LEU A 286 17.95 -13.44 7.02
C LEU A 286 17.45 -14.88 7.21
N THR A 287 16.70 -15.40 6.25
CA THR A 287 16.15 -16.77 6.30
C THR A 287 17.28 -17.80 6.30
N VAL A 288 18.32 -17.61 5.48
CA VAL A 288 19.48 -18.52 5.43
C VAL A 288 20.26 -18.50 6.75
N CYS A 289 20.51 -17.32 7.33
CA CYS A 289 21.16 -17.23 8.63
C CYS A 289 20.34 -17.93 9.74
N ALA A 290 19.02 -17.72 9.75
CA ALA A 290 18.12 -18.38 10.70
C ALA A 290 18.12 -19.91 10.53
N ALA A 291 18.07 -20.41 9.29
CA ALA A 291 18.11 -21.85 9.00
C ALA A 291 19.44 -22.52 9.40
N ARG A 292 20.54 -21.78 9.33
CA ARG A 292 21.88 -22.24 9.76
C ARG A 292 22.15 -22.04 11.24
N ASN A 293 21.21 -21.51 12.02
CA ASN A 293 21.40 -21.09 13.41
C ASN A 293 22.56 -20.07 13.59
N ASP A 294 22.95 -19.36 12.54
CA ASP A 294 23.95 -18.30 12.59
C ASP A 294 23.32 -17.00 13.11
N MET A 295 23.18 -16.91 14.43
CA MET A 295 22.59 -15.74 15.09
C MET A 295 23.48 -14.51 15.02
N MET A 296 24.79 -14.67 14.83
CA MET A 296 25.71 -13.53 14.67
C MET A 296 25.54 -12.90 13.29
N GLY A 297 25.53 -13.70 12.23
CA GLY A 297 25.23 -13.27 10.86
C GLY A 297 23.83 -12.68 10.76
N PHE A 298 22.82 -13.31 11.38
CA PHE A 298 21.45 -12.82 11.42
C PHE A 298 21.35 -11.40 12.02
N ARG A 299 21.98 -11.16 13.19
CA ARG A 299 22.02 -9.83 13.84
C ARG A 299 22.71 -8.79 12.97
N LYS A 300 23.81 -9.16 12.31
CA LYS A 300 24.57 -8.28 11.42
C LYS A 300 23.73 -7.88 10.19
N GLU A 301 23.10 -8.84 9.52
CA GLU A 301 22.22 -8.57 8.35
C GLU A 301 21.00 -7.73 8.75
N LEU A 302 20.36 -8.06 9.88
CA LEU A 302 19.22 -7.31 10.38
C LEU A 302 19.58 -5.86 10.72
N SER A 303 20.69 -5.68 11.48
CA SER A 303 21.19 -4.34 11.85
C SER A 303 21.56 -3.52 10.63
N GLY A 304 22.27 -4.12 9.67
CA GLY A 304 22.64 -3.46 8.43
C GLY A 304 21.41 -3.01 7.61
N THR A 305 20.37 -3.87 7.54
CA THR A 305 19.15 -3.55 6.82
C THR A 305 18.33 -2.49 7.54
N MET A 306 18.19 -2.56 8.87
CA MET A 306 17.54 -1.50 9.65
C MET A 306 18.28 -0.16 9.53
N GLY A 307 19.62 -0.18 9.56
CA GLY A 307 20.44 1.01 9.31
C GLY A 307 20.19 1.60 7.93
N ALA A 308 20.11 0.78 6.90
CA ALA A 308 19.78 1.22 5.54
C ALA A 308 18.37 1.82 5.45
N MET A 309 17.37 1.22 6.11
CA MET A 309 16.00 1.77 6.18
C MET A 309 15.98 3.14 6.84
N ILE A 310 16.62 3.29 8.02
CA ILE A 310 16.72 4.59 8.70
C ILE A 310 17.39 5.60 7.77
N TYR A 311 18.54 5.22 7.18
CA TYR A 311 19.33 6.10 6.34
C TYR A 311 18.56 6.61 5.10
N LEU A 312 17.75 5.77 4.48
CA LEU A 312 16.99 6.15 3.27
C LEU A 312 15.65 6.80 3.57
N LEU A 313 14.92 6.32 4.60
CA LEU A 313 13.56 6.80 4.87
C LEU A 313 13.54 8.09 5.68
N THR A 314 14.59 8.39 6.49
CA THR A 314 14.62 9.64 7.27
C THR A 314 14.63 10.88 6.37
N PRO A 315 15.52 11.01 5.35
CA PRO A 315 15.50 12.18 4.47
C PRO A 315 14.20 12.25 3.65
N ILE A 316 13.58 11.12 3.29
CA ILE A 316 12.28 11.12 2.61
C ILE A 316 11.20 11.71 3.51
N ALA A 317 11.13 11.28 4.78
CA ALA A 317 10.17 11.81 5.74
C ALA A 317 10.33 13.33 5.94
N PHE A 318 11.56 13.79 6.15
CA PHE A 318 11.86 15.22 6.31
C PHE A 318 11.63 16.00 5.01
N GLY A 319 11.94 15.42 3.86
CA GLY A 319 11.70 16.02 2.55
C GLY A 319 10.20 16.21 2.27
N LEU A 320 9.37 15.23 2.63
CA LEU A 320 7.91 15.33 2.49
C LEU A 320 7.31 16.37 3.44
N VAL A 321 7.87 16.57 4.63
CA VAL A 321 7.45 17.64 5.52
C VAL A 321 7.77 19.02 4.93
N CYS A 322 8.96 19.18 4.30
CA CYS A 322 9.39 20.48 3.77
C CYS A 322 8.84 20.79 2.38
N LEU A 323 8.77 19.79 1.50
CA LEU A 323 8.33 19.94 0.11
C LEU A 323 6.90 19.39 -0.11
N GLY A 324 6.22 18.94 0.93
CA GLY A 324 4.88 18.36 0.81
C GLY A 324 3.90 19.30 0.14
N HIS A 325 3.81 20.53 0.58
CA HIS A 325 2.93 21.54 -0.01
C HIS A 325 3.29 21.82 -1.49
N PRO A 326 4.52 22.18 -1.89
CA PRO A 326 4.88 22.34 -3.30
C PRO A 326 4.68 21.09 -4.15
N LEU A 327 4.93 19.91 -3.59
CA LEU A 327 4.71 18.64 -4.27
C LEU A 327 3.24 18.40 -4.57
N LEU A 328 2.38 18.64 -3.59
CA LEU A 328 0.93 18.52 -3.75
C LEU A 328 0.39 19.61 -4.69
N GLU A 329 0.91 20.83 -4.63
CA GLU A 329 0.60 21.89 -5.59
C GLU A 329 0.93 21.50 -7.03
N LEU A 330 2.05 20.80 -7.23
CA LEU A 330 2.42 20.26 -8.54
C LEU A 330 1.48 19.13 -9.01
N ILE A 331 1.04 18.26 -8.09
CA ILE A 331 0.25 17.06 -8.42
C ILE A 331 -1.24 17.39 -8.44
N SER A 332 -1.76 18.07 -7.41
CA SER A 332 -3.19 18.20 -7.12
C SER A 332 -3.81 19.51 -7.59
N LEU A 333 -3.04 20.61 -7.71
CA LEU A 333 -3.60 21.91 -8.07
C LEU A 333 -3.90 22.01 -9.57
N HIS A 334 -4.96 21.32 -9.98
CA HIS A 334 -5.47 21.29 -11.36
C HIS A 334 -7.01 21.25 -11.35
N GLY A 335 -7.61 21.81 -12.37
CA GLY A 335 -9.05 21.77 -12.55
C GLY A 335 -9.81 22.51 -11.43
N ARG A 336 -10.65 21.78 -10.68
CA ARG A 336 -11.51 22.34 -9.61
C ARG A 336 -10.89 22.25 -8.20
N VAL A 337 -9.66 21.77 -8.06
CA VAL A 337 -8.97 21.74 -6.77
C VAL A 337 -8.48 23.15 -6.43
N VAL A 338 -8.87 23.64 -5.26
CA VAL A 338 -8.52 24.98 -4.77
C VAL A 338 -7.29 24.95 -3.83
N PRO A 339 -6.58 26.08 -3.62
CA PRO A 339 -5.40 26.11 -2.74
C PRO A 339 -5.67 25.60 -1.31
N GLU A 340 -6.85 25.86 -0.73
CA GLU A 340 -7.23 25.38 0.59
C GLU A 340 -7.22 23.86 0.71
N ASN A 341 -7.58 23.15 -0.37
CA ASN A 341 -7.49 21.69 -0.42
C ASN A 341 -6.03 21.22 -0.34
N ILE A 342 -5.10 21.98 -0.94
CA ILE A 342 -3.67 21.67 -0.90
C ILE A 342 -3.11 21.85 0.52
N ASP A 343 -3.54 22.88 1.23
CA ASP A 343 -3.16 23.10 2.63
C ASP A 343 -3.61 21.92 3.50
N THR A 344 -4.84 21.46 3.34
CA THR A 344 -5.40 20.30 4.04
C THR A 344 -4.62 19.01 3.70
N GLU A 345 -4.37 18.75 2.42
CA GLU A 345 -3.54 17.61 1.97
C GLU A 345 -2.13 17.67 2.57
N ALA A 346 -1.50 18.86 2.60
CA ALA A 346 -0.14 19.03 3.12
C ALA A 346 -0.06 18.76 4.62
N VAL A 347 -1.10 19.14 5.38
CA VAL A 347 -1.20 18.78 6.80
C VAL A 347 -1.32 17.28 6.98
N PHE A 348 -2.21 16.60 6.23
CA PHE A 348 -2.33 15.13 6.28
C PHE A 348 -1.03 14.44 5.89
N LEU A 349 -0.35 14.93 4.83
CA LEU A 349 0.93 14.42 4.37
C LEU A 349 2.01 14.54 5.45
N THR A 350 2.08 15.69 6.12
CA THR A 350 3.01 15.93 7.21
C THR A 350 2.77 14.97 8.36
N MET A 351 1.52 14.78 8.79
CA MET A 351 1.16 13.89 9.90
C MET A 351 1.49 12.43 9.57
N TYR A 352 1.24 11.97 8.35
CA TYR A 352 1.63 10.63 7.91
C TYR A 352 3.15 10.46 7.76
N SER A 353 3.88 11.52 7.40
CA SER A 353 5.34 11.45 7.20
C SER A 353 6.09 11.08 8.46
N LEU A 354 5.55 11.36 9.64
CA LEU A 354 6.16 11.03 10.94
C LEU A 354 6.37 9.53 11.16
N CYS A 355 5.53 8.68 10.57
CA CYS A 355 5.64 7.22 10.76
C CYS A 355 6.47 6.50 9.68
N ILE A 356 6.93 7.18 8.64
CA ILE A 356 7.58 6.55 7.47
C ILE A 356 8.75 5.66 7.87
N VAL A 357 9.66 6.17 8.71
CA VAL A 357 10.83 5.40 9.17
C VAL A 357 10.41 4.17 9.94
N PHE A 358 9.40 4.32 10.80
CA PHE A 358 8.88 3.23 11.63
C PHE A 358 8.14 2.17 10.82
N LEU A 359 7.45 2.55 9.74
CA LEU A 359 6.87 1.60 8.79
C LEU A 359 7.94 0.70 8.16
N GLY A 360 9.07 1.29 7.73
CA GLY A 360 10.19 0.52 7.20
C GLY A 360 10.83 -0.40 8.24
N LEU A 361 11.05 0.09 9.46
CA LEU A 361 11.59 -0.71 10.56
C LEU A 361 10.65 -1.84 10.97
N LYS A 362 9.34 -1.59 10.99
CA LYS A 362 8.33 -2.61 11.26
C LYS A 362 8.39 -3.73 10.23
N GLU A 363 8.40 -3.40 8.95
CA GLU A 363 8.37 -4.39 7.87
C GLU A 363 9.58 -5.34 7.94
N ILE A 364 10.79 -4.82 8.12
CA ILE A 364 11.98 -5.68 8.24
C ILE A 364 12.02 -6.47 9.55
N ALA A 365 11.51 -5.91 10.65
CA ALA A 365 11.40 -6.61 11.93
C ALA A 365 10.39 -7.76 11.87
N ASP A 366 9.24 -7.57 11.18
CA ASP A 366 8.27 -8.62 10.91
C ASP A 366 8.88 -9.76 10.09
N ARG A 367 9.64 -9.43 9.03
CA ARG A 367 10.37 -10.42 8.22
C ARG A 367 11.40 -11.20 9.04
N ALA A 368 12.11 -10.52 9.95
CA ALA A 368 13.05 -11.17 10.86
C ALA A 368 12.34 -12.17 11.79
N LEU A 369 11.21 -11.79 12.38
CA LEU A 369 10.41 -12.68 13.21
C LEU A 369 9.85 -13.87 12.43
N TYR A 370 9.41 -13.67 11.18
CA TYR A 370 8.95 -14.75 10.32
C TYR A 370 10.07 -15.74 9.99
N SER A 371 11.31 -15.25 9.77
CA SER A 371 12.48 -16.12 9.56
C SER A 371 12.78 -17.00 10.80
N LEU A 372 12.50 -16.48 11.99
CA LEU A 372 12.65 -17.20 13.26
C LEU A 372 11.39 -18.00 13.66
N ARG A 373 10.33 -18.01 12.83
CA ARG A 373 9.03 -18.64 13.09
C ARG A 373 8.28 -18.09 14.31
N ILE A 374 8.57 -16.84 14.71
CA ILE A 374 7.94 -16.16 15.86
C ILE A 374 6.82 -15.23 15.34
N THR A 375 5.76 -15.81 14.77
CA THR A 375 4.69 -15.05 14.10
C THR A 375 3.73 -14.35 15.07
N ARG A 376 3.60 -14.85 16.31
CA ARG A 376 2.67 -14.31 17.32
C ARG A 376 2.96 -12.86 17.68
N VAL A 377 4.24 -12.48 17.78
CA VAL A 377 4.63 -11.11 18.16
C VAL A 377 4.20 -10.13 17.07
N SER A 378 4.43 -10.45 15.80
CA SER A 378 4.00 -9.62 14.67
C SER A 378 2.48 -9.41 14.62
N ALA A 379 1.69 -10.45 14.91
CA ALA A 379 0.22 -10.33 14.99
C ALA A 379 -0.21 -9.35 16.10
N TRP A 380 0.38 -9.46 17.29
CA TRP A 380 0.07 -8.55 18.40
C TRP A 380 0.48 -7.10 18.13
N VAL A 381 1.57 -6.87 17.38
CA VAL A 381 1.97 -5.52 16.95
C VAL A 381 0.86 -4.85 16.14
N GLY A 382 0.24 -5.57 15.22
CA GLY A 382 -0.91 -5.06 14.46
C GLY A 382 -2.08 -4.62 15.36
N VAL A 383 -2.38 -5.41 16.39
CA VAL A 383 -3.43 -5.08 17.37
C VAL A 383 -3.03 -3.85 18.20
N VAL A 384 -1.78 -3.74 18.63
CA VAL A 384 -1.29 -2.56 19.39
C VAL A 384 -1.36 -1.31 18.52
N ILE A 385 -0.90 -1.37 17.26
CA ILE A 385 -1.00 -0.25 16.32
C ILE A 385 -2.46 0.18 16.18
N MET A 386 -3.37 -0.76 15.94
CA MET A 386 -4.79 -0.48 15.79
C MET A 386 -5.38 0.16 17.05
N ALA A 387 -5.14 -0.41 18.23
CA ALA A 387 -5.68 0.12 19.47
C ALA A 387 -5.18 1.54 19.78
N VAL A 388 -3.88 1.77 19.62
CA VAL A 388 -3.26 3.10 19.85
C VAL A 388 -3.76 4.11 18.81
N ASN A 389 -3.85 3.71 17.52
CA ASN A 389 -4.38 4.59 16.49
C ASN A 389 -5.84 4.97 16.74
N ILE A 390 -6.71 3.99 17.06
CA ILE A 390 -8.12 4.27 17.35
C ILE A 390 -8.24 5.22 18.53
N PHE A 391 -7.50 4.98 19.61
CA PHE A 391 -7.52 5.82 20.81
C PHE A 391 -7.04 7.24 20.53
N PHE A 392 -5.84 7.41 19.97
CA PHE A 392 -5.31 8.72 19.69
C PHE A 392 -6.00 9.41 18.51
N GLY A 393 -6.38 8.66 17.48
CA GLY A 393 -7.14 9.20 16.35
C GLY A 393 -8.47 9.81 16.80
N TYR A 394 -9.20 9.11 17.70
CA TYR A 394 -10.44 9.63 18.27
C TYR A 394 -10.20 10.88 19.16
N ILE A 395 -9.25 10.81 20.10
CA ILE A 395 -8.96 11.93 21.01
C ILE A 395 -8.50 13.15 20.21
N LEU A 396 -7.52 12.97 19.32
CA LEU A 396 -6.93 14.09 18.59
C LEU A 396 -7.92 14.72 17.61
N SER A 397 -8.81 13.93 17.00
CA SER A 397 -9.77 14.46 16.04
C SER A 397 -11.01 15.08 16.67
N ARG A 398 -11.45 14.60 17.85
CA ARG A 398 -12.70 15.07 18.47
C ARG A 398 -12.49 16.00 19.66
N LEU A 399 -11.39 15.87 20.38
CA LEU A 399 -11.15 16.56 21.66
C LEU A 399 -10.04 17.62 21.57
N THR A 400 -9.40 17.78 20.39
CA THR A 400 -8.37 18.82 20.18
C THR A 400 -8.70 19.67 18.95
N PRO A 401 -8.10 20.85 18.82
CA PRO A 401 -8.31 21.71 17.65
C PRO A 401 -7.68 21.17 16.36
N LEU A 402 -7.06 19.98 16.39
CA LEU A 402 -6.46 19.36 15.21
C LEU A 402 -7.51 18.83 14.22
N GLY A 403 -8.75 18.57 14.67
CA GLY A 403 -9.82 18.10 13.80
C GLY A 403 -9.41 16.86 12.99
N ALA A 404 -9.69 16.86 11.70
CA ALA A 404 -9.38 15.77 10.78
C ALA A 404 -7.89 15.38 10.75
N ALA A 405 -6.96 16.33 10.95
CA ALA A 405 -5.52 16.06 11.02
C ALA A 405 -5.12 15.13 12.18
N GLY A 406 -5.96 15.05 13.21
CA GLY A 406 -5.78 14.11 14.33
C GLY A 406 -5.80 12.64 13.91
N ILE A 407 -6.47 12.29 12.81
CA ILE A 407 -6.60 10.90 12.34
C ILE A 407 -5.26 10.38 11.78
N PRO A 408 -4.61 11.02 10.78
CA PRO A 408 -3.31 10.59 10.31
C PRO A 408 -2.21 10.71 11.38
N LEU A 409 -2.31 11.68 12.31
CA LEU A 409 -1.40 11.78 13.44
C LEU A 409 -1.58 10.59 14.40
N GLY A 410 -2.82 10.22 14.73
CA GLY A 410 -3.13 9.04 15.54
C GLY A 410 -2.58 7.75 14.93
N TYR A 411 -2.70 7.59 13.60
CA TYR A 411 -2.07 6.49 12.88
C TYR A 411 -0.55 6.49 13.04
N SER A 412 0.09 7.63 12.88
CA SER A 412 1.54 7.76 13.04
C SER A 412 2.00 7.41 14.47
N ILE A 413 1.28 7.89 15.49
CA ILE A 413 1.54 7.53 16.89
C ILE A 413 1.38 6.01 17.09
N GLY A 414 0.33 5.41 16.52
CA GLY A 414 0.08 3.97 16.58
C GLY A 414 1.23 3.17 15.98
N VAL A 415 1.68 3.53 14.77
CA VAL A 415 2.80 2.87 14.08
C VAL A 415 4.10 3.03 14.88
N ILE A 416 4.39 4.22 15.40
CA ILE A 416 5.59 4.48 16.22
C ILE A 416 5.55 3.61 17.49
N ALA A 417 4.45 3.65 18.24
CA ALA A 417 4.29 2.88 19.48
C ALA A 417 4.40 1.37 19.25
N GLY A 418 3.68 0.85 18.24
CA GLY A 418 3.71 -0.57 17.90
C GLY A 418 5.08 -1.03 17.42
N THR A 419 5.77 -0.21 16.61
CA THR A 419 7.14 -0.52 16.15
C THR A 419 8.14 -0.49 17.28
N CYS A 420 8.08 0.50 18.17
CA CYS A 420 8.92 0.56 19.36
C CYS A 420 8.70 -0.69 20.25
N TRP A 421 7.46 -1.09 20.47
CA TRP A 421 7.15 -2.30 21.21
C TRP A 421 7.71 -3.55 20.53
N LEU A 422 7.56 -3.67 19.19
CA LEU A 422 8.15 -4.75 18.39
C LEU A 422 9.66 -4.82 18.55
N LEU A 423 10.35 -3.68 18.43
CA LEU A 423 11.80 -3.61 18.57
C LEU A 423 12.26 -3.98 19.99
N CYS A 424 11.51 -3.60 21.03
CA CYS A 424 11.76 -4.01 22.40
C CYS A 424 11.63 -5.53 22.59
N LYS A 425 10.61 -6.16 21.96
CA LYS A 425 10.46 -7.62 21.99
C LYS A 425 11.58 -8.30 21.22
N LEU A 426 11.90 -7.82 20.02
CA LEU A 426 12.98 -8.35 19.20
C LEU A 426 14.34 -8.25 19.93
N LYS A 427 14.58 -7.17 20.67
CA LYS A 427 15.78 -7.02 21.52
C LYS A 427 15.89 -8.13 22.54
N LYS A 428 14.79 -8.50 23.21
CA LYS A 428 14.78 -9.56 24.21
C LYS A 428 15.03 -10.94 23.61
N GLU A 429 14.44 -11.22 22.45
CA GLU A 429 14.54 -12.53 21.78
C GLU A 429 15.93 -12.77 21.14
N ILE A 430 16.54 -11.73 20.57
CA ILE A 430 17.73 -11.89 19.73
C ILE A 430 18.96 -11.22 20.37
N LEU A 431 18.85 -10.55 21.53
CA LEU A 431 19.90 -9.73 22.13
C LEU A 431 20.48 -8.70 21.15
N PHE A 432 19.56 -8.05 20.42
CA PHE A 432 19.85 -7.20 19.30
C PHE A 432 20.07 -5.76 19.76
N PHE A 433 21.30 -5.24 19.72
CA PHE A 433 21.62 -3.81 19.54
C PHE A 433 23.14 -3.62 19.41
N GLY A 434 23.62 -3.49 18.18
CA GLY A 434 24.95 -2.96 17.92
C GLY A 434 24.95 -1.43 18.01
N GLY A 435 25.99 -0.81 18.55
CA GLY A 435 26.12 0.65 18.68
C GLY A 435 26.06 1.43 17.36
N GLY A 436 26.24 0.76 16.22
CA GLY A 436 26.17 1.38 14.89
C GLY A 436 24.79 1.87 14.48
N LEU A 437 23.69 1.24 14.95
CA LEU A 437 22.33 1.64 14.58
C LEU A 437 21.94 3.00 15.16
N LYS A 438 22.32 3.26 16.43
CA LYS A 438 22.09 4.56 17.07
C LYS A 438 22.88 5.67 16.38
N ALA A 439 24.16 5.40 16.07
CA ALA A 439 24.98 6.36 15.34
C ALA A 439 24.39 6.68 13.97
N THR A 440 23.95 5.67 13.21
CA THR A 440 23.28 5.87 11.91
C THR A 440 21.99 6.68 12.06
N ALA A 441 21.18 6.42 13.08
CA ALA A 441 19.96 7.17 13.32
C ALA A 441 20.23 8.66 13.60
N VAL A 442 21.19 8.94 14.50
CA VAL A 442 21.59 10.32 14.83
C VAL A 442 22.16 11.03 13.59
N GLN A 443 23.07 10.38 12.86
CA GLN A 443 23.64 10.93 11.64
C GLN A 443 22.58 11.22 10.57
N SER A 444 21.61 10.31 10.38
CA SER A 444 20.53 10.49 9.44
C SER A 444 19.60 11.63 9.83
N VAL A 445 19.27 11.77 11.12
CA VAL A 445 18.45 12.88 11.60
C VAL A 445 19.17 14.22 11.44
N ILE A 446 20.43 14.32 11.87
CA ILE A 446 21.22 15.56 11.69
C ILE A 446 21.33 15.91 10.21
N GLY A 447 21.66 14.93 9.36
CA GLY A 447 21.75 15.11 7.92
C GLY A 447 20.43 15.59 7.30
N SER A 448 19.30 15.03 7.75
CA SER A 448 17.97 15.40 7.27
C SER A 448 17.53 16.79 7.75
N VAL A 449 17.86 17.19 8.97
CA VAL A 449 17.59 18.54 9.47
C VAL A 449 18.35 19.58 8.65
N VAL A 450 19.65 19.38 8.40
CA VAL A 450 20.47 20.29 7.57
C VAL A 450 19.95 20.31 6.13
N MET A 451 19.62 19.12 5.58
CA MET A 451 18.97 18.99 4.29
C MET A 451 17.68 19.81 4.19
N SER A 452 16.81 19.71 5.20
CA SER A 452 15.54 20.46 5.25
C SER A 452 15.76 21.96 5.23
N GLY A 453 16.77 22.47 5.97
CA GLY A 453 17.15 23.86 5.93
C GLY A 453 17.62 24.31 4.53
N ALA A 454 18.45 23.50 3.88
CA ALA A 454 18.90 23.79 2.52
C ALA A 454 17.75 23.76 1.50
N VAL A 455 16.85 22.78 1.62
CA VAL A 455 15.64 22.65 0.78
C VAL A 455 14.74 23.87 0.96
N ALA A 456 14.44 24.27 2.21
CA ALA A 456 13.60 25.43 2.49
C ALA A 456 14.22 26.73 1.97
N ALA A 457 15.54 26.92 2.14
CA ALA A 457 16.25 28.06 1.61
C ALA A 457 16.22 28.12 0.07
N ALA A 458 16.50 26.96 -0.58
CA ALA A 458 16.45 26.85 -2.04
C ALA A 458 15.04 27.11 -2.58
N HIS A 459 14.00 26.54 -1.95
CA HIS A 459 12.62 26.76 -2.33
C HIS A 459 12.23 28.25 -2.20
N ARG A 460 12.58 28.90 -1.07
CA ARG A 460 12.29 30.31 -0.82
C ARG A 460 13.01 31.23 -1.82
N PHE A 461 14.25 30.91 -2.19
CA PHE A 461 14.98 31.68 -3.18
C PHE A 461 14.34 31.55 -4.58
N LEU A 462 13.98 30.33 -4.98
CA LEU A 462 13.38 30.07 -6.28
C LEU A 462 11.94 30.59 -6.39
N SER A 463 11.15 30.60 -5.30
CA SER A 463 9.79 31.13 -5.30
C SER A 463 9.71 32.63 -5.56
N GLY A 464 10.82 33.38 -5.32
CA GLY A 464 10.94 34.79 -5.72
C GLY A 464 11.17 35.00 -7.24
N SER A 465 11.66 33.98 -7.94
CA SER A 465 12.03 34.06 -9.37
C SER A 465 11.09 33.29 -10.30
N PHE A 466 10.44 32.26 -9.80
CA PHE A 466 9.53 31.39 -10.55
C PHE A 466 8.12 31.42 -9.97
N SER A 467 7.14 31.66 -10.84
CA SER A 467 5.72 31.66 -10.42
C SER A 467 5.16 30.23 -10.31
N SER A 468 4.43 29.95 -9.26
CA SER A 468 3.63 28.71 -9.11
C SER A 468 2.45 28.63 -10.10
N GLY A 469 2.17 29.68 -10.85
CA GLY A 469 1.11 29.73 -11.86
C GLY A 469 1.32 28.81 -13.07
N SER A 470 2.59 28.42 -13.39
CA SER A 470 2.90 27.52 -14.49
C SER A 470 3.36 26.15 -14.01
N ILE A 471 2.97 25.07 -14.72
CA ILE A 471 3.42 23.70 -14.43
C ILE A 471 4.95 23.64 -14.39
N PHE A 472 5.63 24.30 -15.33
CA PHE A 472 7.08 24.34 -15.38
C PHE A 472 7.69 25.03 -14.16
N GLY A 473 7.11 26.14 -13.70
CA GLY A 473 7.53 26.80 -12.47
C GLY A 473 7.38 25.90 -11.24
N ARG A 474 6.25 25.21 -11.10
CA ARG A 474 6.03 24.22 -10.02
C ARG A 474 7.04 23.08 -10.08
N MET A 475 7.34 22.55 -11.27
CA MET A 475 8.38 21.53 -11.43
C MET A 475 9.74 22.00 -10.92
N ILE A 476 10.18 23.21 -11.28
CA ILE A 476 11.42 23.80 -10.78
C ILE A 476 11.40 23.93 -9.26
N LEU A 477 10.28 24.46 -8.69
CA LEU A 477 10.12 24.68 -7.25
C LEU A 477 10.13 23.37 -6.43
N VAL A 478 9.87 22.22 -7.04
CA VAL A 478 9.94 20.92 -6.39
C VAL A 478 11.26 20.21 -6.67
N PHE A 479 11.62 20.03 -7.94
CA PHE A 479 12.74 19.16 -8.32
C PHE A 479 14.10 19.78 -8.00
N VAL A 480 14.28 21.09 -8.16
CA VAL A 480 15.57 21.74 -7.89
C VAL A 480 15.90 21.70 -6.39
N PRO A 481 15.03 22.12 -5.46
CA PRO A 481 15.28 21.97 -4.03
C PRO A 481 15.46 20.49 -3.61
N MET A 482 14.74 19.55 -4.22
CA MET A 482 14.88 18.12 -3.95
C MET A 482 16.29 17.63 -4.30
N VAL A 483 16.82 17.99 -5.48
CA VAL A 483 18.19 17.62 -5.91
C VAL A 483 19.24 18.25 -5.01
N ILE A 484 19.08 19.53 -4.65
CA ILE A 484 19.98 20.23 -3.71
C ILE A 484 19.94 19.52 -2.35
N GLY A 485 18.75 19.19 -1.85
CA GLY A 485 18.59 18.47 -0.59
C GLY A 485 19.28 17.11 -0.60
N MET A 486 19.09 16.30 -1.64
CA MET A 486 19.78 15.02 -1.79
C MET A 486 21.31 15.20 -1.80
N ALA A 487 21.82 16.17 -2.54
CA ALA A 487 23.26 16.44 -2.60
C ALA A 487 23.80 16.82 -1.22
N VAL A 488 23.14 17.70 -0.48
CA VAL A 488 23.51 18.11 0.89
C VAL A 488 23.47 16.90 1.84
N TYR A 489 22.41 16.09 1.82
CA TYR A 489 22.26 14.92 2.68
C TYR A 489 23.39 13.90 2.45
N PHE A 490 23.60 13.48 1.20
CA PHE A 490 24.65 12.50 0.88
C PHE A 490 26.03 13.01 1.17
N THR A 491 26.35 14.28 0.86
CA THR A 491 27.63 14.90 1.14
C THR A 491 27.89 14.95 2.64
N LEU A 492 26.94 15.44 3.43
CA LEU A 492 27.08 15.55 4.87
C LEU A 492 27.26 14.18 5.56
N THR A 493 26.42 13.21 5.19
CA THR A 493 26.50 11.85 5.76
C THR A 493 27.75 11.10 5.31
N TYR A 494 28.32 11.42 4.15
CA TYR A 494 29.63 10.94 3.72
C TYR A 494 30.73 11.46 4.65
N PHE A 495 30.78 12.77 4.94
CA PHE A 495 31.76 13.35 5.88
C PHE A 495 31.57 12.83 7.31
N MET A 496 30.34 12.59 7.73
CA MET A 496 30.02 11.96 9.03
C MET A 496 30.38 10.47 9.08
N LYS A 497 30.88 9.90 7.98
CA LYS A 497 31.29 8.50 7.87
C LYS A 497 30.16 7.51 8.21
N ALA A 498 28.93 7.80 7.80
CA ALA A 498 27.78 6.95 8.05
C ALA A 498 27.98 5.54 7.45
N GLN A 499 27.70 4.50 8.26
CA GLN A 499 27.93 3.09 7.87
C GLN A 499 27.24 2.70 6.53
N PRO A 500 25.97 3.07 6.27
CA PRO A 500 25.30 2.66 5.03
C PRO A 500 26.00 3.19 3.77
N ILE A 501 26.45 4.45 3.77
CA ILE A 501 27.09 5.04 2.59
C ILE A 501 28.41 4.35 2.26
N ARG A 502 29.17 3.95 3.28
CA ARG A 502 30.43 3.18 3.11
C ARG A 502 30.16 1.79 2.51
N THR A 503 29.06 1.16 2.88
CA THR A 503 28.67 -0.16 2.36
C THR A 503 28.24 -0.05 0.89
N PHE A 504 27.57 1.04 0.52
CA PHE A 504 27.20 1.30 -0.89
C PHE A 504 28.44 1.57 -1.77
N LEU A 505 29.38 2.38 -1.31
CA LEU A 505 30.60 2.74 -2.06
C LEU A 505 31.56 1.56 -2.20
N LYS A 506 31.76 0.72 -1.18
CA LYS A 506 32.63 -0.47 -1.25
C LYS A 506 32.11 -1.58 -2.19
N ARG A 507 30.81 -1.61 -2.50
CA ARG A 507 30.25 -2.54 -3.51
C ARG A 507 30.48 -2.09 -4.95
N GLY A 508 30.95 -0.88 -5.19
CA GLY A 508 31.31 -0.37 -6.52
C GLY A 508 32.76 -0.66 -6.92
N GLU A 509 33.61 -1.18 -6.04
CA GLU A 509 34.93 -1.66 -6.42
C GLU A 509 34.79 -3.11 -6.91
N PRO A 510 35.16 -3.42 -8.18
CA PRO A 510 35.20 -4.81 -8.65
C PRO A 510 36.24 -5.59 -7.85
N ALA A 511 35.87 -6.78 -7.38
CA ALA A 511 36.73 -7.72 -6.69
C ALA A 511 37.80 -8.30 -7.62
#